data_a6092aabdc51b04b68544460ab8fd90d
#
_entry.id   a6092aabdc51b04b68544460ab8fd90d
#
_cell.length_a   1.000
_cell.length_b   1.000
_cell.length_c   1.000
_cell.angle_alpha   90.00
_cell.angle_beta   90.00
_cell.angle_gamma   90.00
#
_symmetry.space_group_name_H-M   'P 1'
#
loop_
_entity.id
_entity.type
_entity.pdbx_description
1 polymer ?
#
loop_
_entity_poly.entity_id
_entity_poly.type
_entity_poly.pdbx_seq_one_letter_code
_entity_poly.pdbx_strand_id
1 'polypeptide(L)'
;FEEQLELIKGKIFKMSPAPGRRHQQISWELVKQFSVYLDHKDCKAYHAPFDVRLPDKKKSKADNHIYTVVQPDICLICDAAKLDERGCLGAPDFIIEIVSPATVRKDLNEKYRLYEESGVREYWIVQPNDQLVTVFELNDLQKYALRKIYSSTEEVPVGIFPGFSIQLEEVFAG
;
A
#
# COMPACT_ATOMS: atom_id res chain seq x y z
N PHE A 1 16.03 -17.81 -11.28
CA PHE A 1 15.31 -17.06 -10.20
C PHE A 1 15.36 -15.58 -10.58
N GLU A 2 14.23 -14.98 -10.95
CA GLU A 2 14.14 -13.54 -11.10
C GLU A 2 14.07 -12.93 -9.70
N GLU A 3 15.07 -12.08 -9.37
CA GLU A 3 15.03 -11.32 -8.13
C GLU A 3 14.00 -10.20 -8.27
N GLN A 4 13.05 -10.11 -7.34
CA GLN A 4 12.16 -8.98 -7.25
C GLN A 4 12.89 -7.81 -6.58
N LEU A 5 12.85 -6.66 -7.24
CA LEU A 5 13.57 -5.46 -6.83
C LEU A 5 12.60 -4.27 -6.75
N GLU A 6 12.83 -3.42 -5.78
CA GLU A 6 12.22 -2.09 -5.71
C GLU A 6 13.30 -1.03 -5.95
N LEU A 7 12.92 0.04 -6.62
CA LEU A 7 13.77 1.20 -6.86
C LEU A 7 13.20 2.39 -6.07
N ILE A 8 13.91 2.87 -5.07
CA ILE A 8 13.44 4.00 -4.26
C ILE A 8 14.49 5.12 -4.35
N LYS A 9 14.12 6.23 -4.95
CA LYS A 9 14.98 7.41 -5.16
C LYS A 9 16.35 7.05 -5.75
N GLY A 10 16.34 6.17 -6.76
CA GLY A 10 17.54 5.69 -7.45
C GLY A 10 18.35 4.63 -6.72
N LYS A 11 17.92 4.18 -5.55
CA LYS A 11 18.54 3.06 -4.81
C LYS A 11 17.76 1.78 -5.01
N ILE A 12 18.46 0.70 -5.32
CA ILE A 12 17.88 -0.63 -5.49
C ILE A 12 17.75 -1.31 -4.14
N PHE A 13 16.56 -1.77 -3.83
CA PHE A 13 16.27 -2.59 -2.66
C PHE A 13 15.83 -3.98 -3.12
N LYS A 14 16.46 -5.01 -2.57
CA LYS A 14 15.97 -6.38 -2.76
C LYS A 14 14.68 -6.54 -1.98
N MET A 15 13.65 -7.05 -2.64
CA MET A 15 12.43 -7.47 -1.95
C MET A 15 12.72 -8.72 -1.12
N SER A 16 11.93 -8.92 -0.08
CA SER A 16 11.97 -10.16 0.70
C SER A 16 11.72 -11.37 -0.18
N PRO A 17 12.22 -12.56 0.20
CA PRO A 17 11.84 -13.79 -0.47
C PRO A 17 10.31 -13.92 -0.54
N ALA A 18 9.84 -14.82 -1.40
CA ALA A 18 8.41 -15.02 -1.62
C ALA A 18 7.61 -15.00 -0.31
N PRO A 19 6.48 -14.29 -0.25
CA PRO A 19 5.71 -14.14 0.96
C PRO A 19 5.22 -15.50 1.48
N GLY A 20 5.32 -15.69 2.79
CA GLY A 20 4.85 -16.90 3.44
C GLY A 20 3.32 -17.03 3.40
N ARG A 21 2.83 -18.22 3.76
CA ARG A 21 1.39 -18.55 3.76
C ARG A 21 0.55 -17.51 4.52
N ARG A 22 1.00 -17.09 5.69
CA ARG A 22 0.27 -16.13 6.55
C ARG A 22 0.10 -14.77 5.87
N HIS A 23 1.16 -14.28 5.25
CA HIS A 23 1.13 -13.04 4.49
C HIS A 23 0.11 -13.12 3.33
N GLN A 24 0.16 -14.19 2.55
CA GLN A 24 -0.77 -14.38 1.43
C GLN A 24 -2.22 -14.48 1.88
N GLN A 25 -2.48 -15.17 2.98
CA GLN A 25 -3.81 -15.31 3.54
C GLN A 25 -4.40 -13.96 3.98
N ILE A 26 -3.60 -13.15 4.69
CA ILE A 26 -3.99 -11.80 5.09
C ILE A 26 -4.23 -10.92 3.86
N SER A 27 -3.33 -10.97 2.89
CA SER A 27 -3.49 -10.22 1.63
C SER A 27 -4.79 -10.60 0.92
N TRP A 28 -5.09 -11.89 0.82
CA TRP A 28 -6.30 -12.36 0.18
C TRP A 28 -7.58 -11.90 0.89
N GLU A 29 -7.63 -11.96 2.22
CA GLU A 29 -8.79 -11.49 2.99
C GLU A 29 -9.02 -9.97 2.83
N LEU A 30 -7.95 -9.20 2.85
CA LEU A 30 -8.03 -7.76 2.59
C LEU A 30 -8.56 -7.48 1.18
N VAL A 31 -7.98 -8.12 0.16
CA VAL A 31 -8.43 -7.97 -1.24
C VAL A 31 -9.89 -8.37 -1.39
N LYS A 32 -10.32 -9.46 -0.77
CA LYS A 32 -11.71 -9.93 -0.81
C LYS A 32 -12.67 -8.86 -0.26
N GLN A 33 -12.40 -8.32 0.91
CA GLN A 33 -13.26 -7.29 1.51
C GLN A 33 -13.31 -6.01 0.66
N PHE A 34 -12.17 -5.55 0.15
CA PHE A 34 -12.13 -4.41 -0.77
C PHE A 34 -12.85 -4.71 -2.08
N SER A 35 -12.69 -5.89 -2.67
CA SER A 35 -13.29 -6.22 -3.96
C SER A 35 -14.82 -6.23 -3.90
N VAL A 36 -15.38 -6.74 -2.82
CA VAL A 36 -16.84 -6.71 -2.60
C VAL A 36 -17.36 -5.28 -2.52
N TYR A 37 -16.66 -4.41 -1.79
CA TYR A 37 -17.03 -3.00 -1.68
C TYR A 37 -16.86 -2.22 -2.98
N LEU A 38 -15.79 -2.50 -3.72
CA LEU A 38 -15.46 -1.78 -4.96
C LEU A 38 -16.24 -2.24 -6.18
N ASP A 39 -17.05 -3.29 -6.05
CA ASP A 39 -17.89 -3.74 -7.15
C ASP A 39 -18.76 -2.59 -7.67
N HIS A 40 -18.73 -2.39 -8.98
CA HIS A 40 -19.41 -1.27 -9.67
C HIS A 40 -18.97 0.15 -9.26
N LYS A 41 -17.80 0.31 -8.63
CA LYS A 41 -17.19 1.61 -8.32
C LYS A 41 -16.01 1.93 -9.25
N ASP A 42 -15.69 3.22 -9.36
CA ASP A 42 -14.61 3.69 -10.25
C ASP A 42 -13.22 3.31 -9.72
N CYS A 43 -13.02 3.28 -8.39
CA CYS A 43 -11.76 2.87 -7.80
C CYS A 43 -11.48 1.39 -8.04
N LYS A 44 -10.22 1.07 -8.30
CA LYS A 44 -9.74 -0.29 -8.54
C LYS A 44 -8.68 -0.69 -7.52
N ALA A 45 -8.74 -1.95 -7.08
CA ALA A 45 -7.74 -2.54 -6.21
C ALA A 45 -6.75 -3.39 -7.02
N TYR A 46 -5.48 -3.27 -6.69
CA TYR A 46 -4.42 -4.10 -7.23
C TYR A 46 -3.58 -4.67 -6.09
N HIS A 47 -3.09 -5.89 -6.26
CA HIS A 47 -2.19 -6.54 -5.32
C HIS A 47 -0.85 -6.86 -5.98
N ALA A 48 0.18 -7.05 -5.16
CA ALA A 48 1.51 -7.40 -5.65
C ALA A 48 1.52 -8.74 -6.45
N PRO A 49 2.35 -8.87 -7.48
CA PRO A 49 3.25 -7.84 -8.01
C PRO A 49 2.51 -6.82 -8.88
N PHE A 50 2.61 -5.55 -8.58
CA PHE A 50 2.01 -4.47 -9.35
C PHE A 50 2.88 -3.22 -9.23
N ASP A 51 3.42 -2.74 -10.36
CA ASP A 51 4.36 -1.62 -10.35
C ASP A 51 3.66 -0.29 -10.13
N VAL A 52 4.11 0.43 -9.11
CA VAL A 52 3.76 1.82 -8.85
C VAL A 52 4.99 2.68 -9.11
N ARG A 53 4.93 3.47 -10.17
CA ARG A 53 6.00 4.39 -10.59
C ARG A 53 5.69 5.78 -10.05
N LEU A 54 6.56 6.26 -9.14
CA LEU A 54 6.39 7.52 -8.46
C LEU A 54 7.38 8.55 -9.02
N PRO A 55 6.93 9.46 -9.91
CA PRO A 55 7.79 10.53 -10.40
C PRO A 55 8.10 11.50 -9.27
N ASP A 56 9.31 12.07 -9.29
CA ASP A 56 9.62 13.22 -8.43
C ASP A 56 8.69 14.37 -8.84
N LYS A 57 7.98 14.95 -7.87
CA LYS A 57 7.05 16.07 -8.10
C LYS A 57 7.70 17.28 -8.81
N LYS A 58 9.02 17.40 -8.70
CA LYS A 58 9.82 18.47 -9.29
C LYS A 58 10.37 18.14 -10.69
N LYS A 59 10.12 16.93 -11.19
CA LYS A 59 10.67 16.42 -12.44
C LYS A 59 9.58 15.98 -13.41
N SER A 60 9.97 15.76 -14.67
CA SER A 60 9.10 15.23 -15.71
C SER A 60 8.62 13.82 -15.38
N LYS A 61 7.41 13.45 -15.87
CA LYS A 61 6.87 12.09 -15.83
C LYS A 61 7.49 11.14 -16.86
N ALA A 62 8.48 11.59 -17.65
CA ALA A 62 9.17 10.74 -18.62
C ALA A 62 9.90 9.58 -17.91
N ASP A 63 9.93 8.40 -18.54
CA ASP A 63 10.47 7.18 -17.93
C ASP A 63 11.92 7.33 -17.45
N ASN A 64 12.76 8.07 -18.20
CA ASN A 64 14.14 8.36 -17.82
C ASN A 64 14.28 9.29 -16.59
N HIS A 65 13.18 9.86 -16.10
CA HIS A 65 13.12 10.70 -14.90
C HIS A 65 12.40 10.03 -13.74
N ILE A 66 12.00 8.76 -13.88
CA ILE A 66 11.38 7.98 -12.81
C ILE A 66 12.48 7.20 -12.09
N TYR A 67 12.75 7.59 -10.84
CA TYR A 67 13.75 6.96 -9.98
C TYR A 67 13.14 6.14 -8.84
N THR A 68 11.82 5.94 -8.88
CA THR A 68 11.10 5.21 -7.85
C THR A 68 10.05 4.32 -8.48
N VAL A 69 10.21 3.02 -8.28
CA VAL A 69 9.25 1.97 -8.64
C VAL A 69 9.12 1.04 -7.45
N VAL A 70 7.93 0.95 -6.89
CA VAL A 70 7.61 0.08 -5.75
C VAL A 70 6.49 -0.88 -6.10
N GLN A 71 6.43 -1.99 -5.39
CA GLN A 71 5.35 -2.99 -5.53
C GLN A 71 4.64 -3.16 -4.18
N PRO A 72 3.68 -2.27 -3.84
CA PRO A 72 2.93 -2.41 -2.61
C PRO A 72 2.15 -3.72 -2.57
N ASP A 73 1.95 -4.28 -1.39
CA ASP A 73 1.15 -5.50 -1.25
C ASP A 73 -0.27 -5.30 -1.76
N ILE A 74 -0.89 -4.16 -1.44
CA ILE A 74 -2.21 -3.77 -1.96
C ILE A 74 -2.21 -2.25 -2.20
N CYS A 75 -2.78 -1.81 -3.32
CA CYS A 75 -3.06 -0.40 -3.55
C CYS A 75 -4.42 -0.18 -4.21
N LEU A 76 -5.02 0.98 -3.93
CA LEU A 76 -6.27 1.41 -4.52
C LEU A 76 -6.04 2.67 -5.35
N ILE A 77 -6.59 2.69 -6.56
CA ILE A 77 -6.42 3.76 -7.52
C ILE A 77 -7.80 4.20 -8.00
N CYS A 78 -8.15 5.45 -7.72
CA CYS A 78 -9.46 6.02 -8.07
C CYS A 78 -9.40 6.89 -9.34
N ASP A 79 -8.21 7.24 -9.80
CA ASP A 79 -8.00 7.96 -11.06
C ASP A 79 -7.48 7.02 -12.14
N ALA A 80 -8.36 6.60 -13.03
CA ALA A 80 -8.03 5.69 -14.13
C ALA A 80 -6.94 6.25 -15.08
N ALA A 81 -6.75 7.57 -15.13
CA ALA A 81 -5.70 8.19 -15.95
C ALA A 81 -4.28 7.84 -15.48
N LYS A 82 -4.14 7.35 -14.25
CA LYS A 82 -2.85 6.87 -13.72
C LYS A 82 -2.51 5.43 -14.15
N LEU A 83 -3.45 4.70 -14.73
CA LEU A 83 -3.28 3.29 -15.09
C LEU A 83 -2.84 3.13 -16.54
N ASP A 84 -1.85 2.28 -16.75
CA ASP A 84 -1.41 1.82 -18.07
C ASP A 84 -1.02 0.33 -18.01
N GLU A 85 -0.57 -0.24 -19.15
CA GLU A 85 -0.17 -1.67 -19.22
C GLU A 85 0.99 -2.04 -18.28
N ARG A 86 1.76 -1.08 -17.81
CA ARG A 86 2.90 -1.28 -16.91
C ARG A 86 2.56 -1.07 -15.42
N GLY A 87 1.31 -0.76 -15.10
CA GLY A 87 0.83 -0.52 -13.75
C GLY A 87 0.33 0.90 -13.51
N CYS A 88 0.76 1.52 -12.42
CA CYS A 88 0.35 2.87 -12.04
C CYS A 88 1.47 3.88 -12.25
N LEU A 89 1.15 5.03 -12.83
CA LEU A 89 2.02 6.19 -12.92
C LEU A 89 1.46 7.31 -12.05
N GLY A 90 2.09 7.55 -10.92
CA GLY A 90 1.66 8.48 -9.89
C GLY A 90 1.24 7.78 -8.60
N ALA A 91 0.90 8.56 -7.59
CA ALA A 91 0.52 8.02 -6.29
C ALA A 91 -0.86 7.35 -6.32
N PRO A 92 -0.99 6.10 -5.84
CA PRO A 92 -2.28 5.53 -5.47
C PRO A 92 -2.98 6.38 -4.40
N ASP A 93 -4.29 6.23 -4.28
CA ASP A 93 -5.06 6.89 -3.22
C ASP A 93 -4.85 6.24 -1.85
N PHE A 94 -4.57 4.95 -1.85
CA PHE A 94 -4.47 4.13 -0.66
C PHE A 94 -3.46 3.01 -0.86
N ILE A 95 -2.64 2.72 0.15
CA ILE A 95 -1.66 1.64 0.13
C ILE A 95 -1.71 0.84 1.43
N ILE A 96 -1.59 -0.49 1.31
CA ILE A 96 -1.32 -1.41 2.42
C ILE A 96 0.02 -2.10 2.17
N GLU A 97 0.86 -2.11 3.20
CA GLU A 97 2.04 -2.98 3.29
C GLU A 97 1.84 -4.00 4.42
N ILE A 98 2.00 -5.27 4.08
CA ILE A 98 1.93 -6.38 5.05
C ILE A 98 3.37 -6.72 5.40
N VAL A 99 3.80 -6.28 6.60
CA VAL A 99 5.20 -6.31 6.96
C VAL A 99 5.60 -7.58 7.69
N SER A 100 6.84 -8.01 7.47
CA SER A 100 7.54 -9.00 8.28
C SER A 100 8.54 -8.31 9.21
N PRO A 101 9.08 -9.00 10.24
CA PRO A 101 10.18 -8.45 11.04
C PRO A 101 11.38 -7.98 10.20
N ALA A 102 11.62 -8.62 9.04
CA ALA A 102 12.71 -8.26 8.13
C ALA A 102 12.43 -6.97 7.34
N THR A 103 11.17 -6.66 7.03
CA THR A 103 10.80 -5.52 6.16
C THR A 103 10.23 -4.32 6.92
N VAL A 104 9.80 -4.51 8.18
CA VAL A 104 9.13 -3.48 8.96
C VAL A 104 9.91 -2.17 9.04
N ARG A 105 11.23 -2.24 9.16
CA ARG A 105 12.06 -1.03 9.23
C ARG A 105 12.04 -0.22 7.94
N LYS A 106 12.09 -0.88 6.79
CA LYS A 106 11.99 -0.23 5.47
C LYS A 106 10.61 0.41 5.30
N ASP A 107 9.55 -0.32 5.64
CA ASP A 107 8.18 0.15 5.50
C ASP A 107 7.86 1.33 6.44
N LEU A 108 8.37 1.29 7.68
CA LEU A 108 8.18 2.37 8.64
C LEU A 108 9.02 3.62 8.34
N ASN A 109 10.15 3.51 7.68
CA ASN A 109 11.07 4.64 7.45
C ASN A 109 11.05 5.11 5.99
N GLU A 110 11.50 4.23 5.07
CA GLU A 110 11.68 4.62 3.67
C GLU A 110 10.35 4.79 2.94
N LYS A 111 9.46 3.81 3.04
CA LYS A 111 8.16 3.85 2.37
C LYS A 111 7.21 4.87 3.00
N TYR A 112 7.22 5.01 4.32
CA TYR A 112 6.43 6.06 4.99
C TYR A 112 6.73 7.45 4.40
N ARG A 113 8.01 7.82 4.31
CA ARG A 113 8.42 9.10 3.73
C ARG A 113 8.08 9.22 2.26
N LEU A 114 8.33 8.13 1.51
CA LEU A 114 8.05 8.07 0.08
C LEU A 114 6.57 8.30 -0.21
N TYR A 115 5.70 7.60 0.49
CA TYR A 115 4.25 7.68 0.29
C TYR A 115 3.68 9.02 0.76
N GLU A 116 4.19 9.56 1.87
CA GLU A 116 3.86 10.91 2.34
C GLU A 116 4.20 11.97 1.28
N GLU A 117 5.45 11.97 0.81
CA GLU A 117 5.93 12.92 -0.19
C GLU A 117 5.18 12.80 -1.53
N SER A 118 4.79 11.59 -1.90
CA SER A 118 4.07 11.32 -3.15
C SER A 118 2.60 11.68 -3.08
N GLY A 119 2.04 11.85 -1.88
CA GLY A 119 0.66 12.25 -1.67
C GLY A 119 -0.34 11.09 -1.60
N VAL A 120 0.11 9.89 -1.17
CA VAL A 120 -0.78 8.78 -0.86
C VAL A 120 -1.65 9.16 0.33
N ARG A 121 -2.97 9.20 0.13
CA ARG A 121 -3.91 9.78 1.11
C ARG A 121 -4.03 8.96 2.39
N GLU A 122 -3.96 7.63 2.28
CA GLU A 122 -4.09 6.72 3.41
C GLU A 122 -3.09 5.57 3.27
N TYR A 123 -2.35 5.29 4.34
CA TYR A 123 -1.31 4.27 4.38
C TYR A 123 -1.49 3.36 5.59
N TRP A 124 -1.64 2.08 5.34
CA TRP A 124 -1.78 1.06 6.38
C TRP A 124 -0.54 0.17 6.45
N ILE A 125 -0.11 -0.09 7.68
CA ILE A 125 0.91 -1.10 7.97
C ILE A 125 0.25 -2.23 8.73
N VAL A 126 0.20 -3.40 8.13
CA VAL A 126 -0.36 -4.62 8.71
C VAL A 126 0.77 -5.48 9.25
N GLN A 127 0.71 -5.80 10.53
CA GLN A 127 1.70 -6.59 11.25
C GLN A 127 1.10 -7.97 11.61
N PRO A 128 1.37 -9.03 10.82
CA PRO A 128 0.74 -10.34 11.01
C PRO A 128 1.05 -10.99 12.36
N ASN A 129 2.28 -10.85 12.85
CA ASN A 129 2.71 -11.51 14.08
C ASN A 129 2.01 -10.91 15.32
N ASP A 130 1.86 -9.59 15.33
CA ASP A 130 1.22 -8.87 16.44
C ASP A 130 -0.29 -8.71 16.23
N GLN A 131 -0.79 -9.06 15.04
CA GLN A 131 -2.19 -8.87 14.62
C GLN A 131 -2.67 -7.43 14.82
N LEU A 132 -1.84 -6.49 14.36
CA LEU A 132 -2.10 -5.06 14.45
C LEU A 132 -2.16 -4.42 13.06
N VAL A 133 -2.96 -3.36 12.95
CA VAL A 133 -3.00 -2.48 11.77
C VAL A 133 -2.77 -1.05 12.24
N THR A 134 -1.69 -0.45 11.74
CA THR A 134 -1.37 0.96 11.98
C THR A 134 -1.86 1.78 10.79
N VAL A 135 -2.66 2.80 11.04
CA VAL A 135 -3.27 3.64 9.99
C VAL A 135 -2.73 5.06 10.06
N PHE A 136 -2.17 5.51 8.94
CA PHE A 136 -1.75 6.90 8.72
C PHE A 136 -2.66 7.56 7.68
N GLU A 137 -3.00 8.81 7.92
CA GLU A 137 -3.77 9.65 7.00
C GLU A 137 -3.00 10.93 6.68
N LEU A 138 -3.03 11.32 5.42
CA LEU A 138 -2.42 12.56 4.96
C LEU A 138 -3.32 13.74 5.37
N ASN A 139 -2.76 14.68 6.13
CA ASN A 139 -3.47 15.89 6.56
C ASN A 139 -3.39 17.01 5.51
N ASP A 140 -4.03 18.13 5.77
CA ASP A 140 -4.06 19.30 4.86
C ASP A 140 -2.67 19.91 4.61
N LEU A 141 -1.70 19.68 5.52
CA LEU A 141 -0.31 20.08 5.35
C LEU A 141 0.53 19.07 4.54
N GLN A 142 -0.11 18.06 3.94
CA GLN A 142 0.55 16.98 3.21
C GLN A 142 1.55 16.21 4.07
N LYS A 143 1.19 15.98 5.34
CA LYS A 143 1.94 15.17 6.30
C LYS A 143 1.08 14.06 6.86
N TYR A 144 1.67 12.87 7.05
CA TYR A 144 0.99 11.78 7.72
C TYR A 144 0.77 12.08 9.20
N ALA A 145 -0.46 11.81 9.64
CA ALA A 145 -0.82 11.73 11.04
C ALA A 145 -1.26 10.30 11.36
N LEU A 146 -0.81 9.78 12.49
CA LEU A 146 -1.32 8.50 13.01
C LEU A 146 -2.78 8.67 13.40
N ARG A 147 -3.69 7.95 12.71
CA ARG A 147 -5.08 7.91 13.11
C ARG A 147 -5.28 7.02 14.33
N LYS A 148 -4.86 5.77 14.24
CA LYS A 148 -4.96 4.79 15.32
C LYS A 148 -4.16 3.52 14.98
N ILE A 149 -3.86 2.74 16.01
CA ILE A 149 -3.42 1.34 15.91
C ILE A 149 -4.60 0.45 16.31
N TYR A 150 -5.02 -0.42 15.40
CA TYR A 150 -6.17 -1.32 15.57
C TYR A 150 -5.71 -2.73 15.88
N SER A 151 -6.40 -3.39 16.81
CA SER A 151 -6.18 -4.80 17.15
C SER A 151 -7.12 -5.73 16.38
N SER A 152 -6.84 -7.03 16.42
CA SER A 152 -7.55 -8.06 15.63
C SER A 152 -9.06 -8.17 15.86
N THR A 153 -9.57 -7.64 16.96
CA THR A 153 -11.01 -7.68 17.29
C THR A 153 -11.77 -6.42 16.83
N GLU A 154 -11.06 -5.47 16.24
CA GLU A 154 -11.64 -4.20 15.81
C GLU A 154 -11.97 -4.20 14.31
N GLU A 155 -12.82 -3.29 13.90
CA GLU A 155 -13.00 -2.90 12.52
C GLU A 155 -12.21 -1.63 12.22
N VAL A 156 -11.66 -1.53 11.00
CA VAL A 156 -10.88 -0.37 10.57
C VAL A 156 -11.68 0.41 9.54
N PRO A 157 -12.18 1.60 9.89
CA PRO A 157 -12.80 2.46 8.89
C PRO A 157 -11.79 2.85 7.81
N VAL A 158 -12.19 2.71 6.55
CA VAL A 158 -11.37 3.15 5.41
C VAL A 158 -11.66 4.62 5.15
N GLY A 159 -10.70 5.50 5.46
CA GLY A 159 -10.91 6.94 5.45
C GLY A 159 -11.28 7.50 4.07
N ILE A 160 -10.72 6.92 2.99
CA ILE A 160 -11.07 7.32 1.62
C ILE A 160 -12.46 6.84 1.17
N PHE A 161 -13.10 5.94 1.91
CA PHE A 161 -14.43 5.41 1.61
C PHE A 161 -15.36 5.53 2.83
N PRO A 162 -15.96 6.70 3.06
CA PRO A 162 -16.87 6.90 4.20
C PRO A 162 -17.97 5.84 4.27
N GLY A 163 -18.13 5.25 5.45
CA GLY A 163 -19.13 4.19 5.68
C GLY A 163 -18.66 2.78 5.40
N PHE A 164 -17.41 2.58 4.93
CA PHE A 164 -16.81 1.26 4.73
C PHE A 164 -15.74 0.98 5.75
N SER A 165 -15.74 -0.23 6.31
CA SER A 165 -14.74 -0.70 7.29
C SER A 165 -14.27 -2.11 6.94
N ILE A 166 -13.01 -2.40 7.26
CA ILE A 166 -12.40 -3.73 7.16
C ILE A 166 -12.53 -4.44 8.50
N GLN A 167 -13.00 -5.69 8.47
CA GLN A 167 -13.18 -6.54 9.64
C GLN A 167 -11.87 -7.30 9.93
N LEU A 168 -11.13 -6.88 10.95
CA LEU A 168 -9.81 -7.46 11.25
C LEU A 168 -9.90 -8.87 11.82
N GLU A 169 -11.00 -9.24 12.47
CA GLU A 169 -11.22 -10.61 12.94
C GLU A 169 -11.17 -11.60 11.77
N GLU A 170 -11.75 -11.25 10.62
CA GLU A 170 -11.68 -12.06 9.40
C GLU A 170 -10.28 -12.04 8.78
N VAL A 171 -9.62 -10.89 8.76
CA VAL A 171 -8.27 -10.71 8.19
C VAL A 171 -7.25 -11.58 8.92
N PHE A 172 -7.33 -11.65 10.24
CA PHE A 172 -6.37 -12.38 11.07
C PHE A 172 -6.82 -13.80 11.43
N ALA A 173 -8.02 -14.23 11.03
CA ALA A 173 -8.49 -15.58 11.21
C ALA A 173 -7.63 -16.58 10.42
N GLY A 174 -7.33 -17.72 10.97
CA GLY A 174 -6.57 -18.80 10.32
C GLY A 174 -5.14 -18.99 10.78
#